data_4a39c26b039e51a58ebce0032212ab15
#
_entry.id   4a39c26b039e51a58ebce0032212ab15
#
_cell.length_a   1.000
_cell.length_b   1.000
_cell.length_c   1.000
_cell.angle_alpha   90.00
_cell.angle_beta   90.00
_cell.angle_gamma   90.00
#
_symmetry.space_group_name_H-M   'P 1'
#
loop_
_entity.id
_entity.type
_entity.pdbx_description
1 polymer ?
#
loop_
_entity_poly.entity_id
_entity_poly.type
_entity_poly.pdbx_seq_one_letter_code
_entity_poly.pdbx_strand_id
1 'polypeptide(L)'
;IDDESTDNTWKIIYNTIYDHPRKNKVRVCAKNRNRIGVLANHYKMAQMCSDNEVIVNLDGDDELAHKDVLNVLSNVYDTSDIWMTYGSFAYDYESRNPDPNADPRGISGPFPADKHERTYFFVCSHLRTYKKWLFSKIRLEDLKRDGDFYQLAMDHALMFPMIEMSGPDHAKYIHDILYLYNAVNVLNEHTLVGREMVMEV
;
A
#
# COMPACT_ATOMS: atom_id res chain seq x y z
N ILE A 1 11.53 0.44 -5.78
CA ILE A 1 12.86 0.30 -5.12
C ILE A 1 13.01 -1.12 -4.62
N ASP A 2 14.20 -1.69 -4.81
CA ASP A 2 14.64 -2.92 -4.17
C ASP A 2 15.36 -2.56 -2.86
N ASP A 3 14.88 -3.08 -1.74
CA ASP A 3 15.40 -2.79 -0.41
C ASP A 3 16.43 -3.84 0.05
N GLU A 4 17.51 -3.98 -0.75
CA GLU A 4 18.64 -4.87 -0.46
C GLU A 4 18.31 -6.38 -0.63
N SER A 5 17.50 -6.76 -1.63
CA SER A 5 17.28 -8.18 -1.92
C SER A 5 18.58 -8.92 -2.17
N THR A 6 18.71 -10.11 -1.62
CA THR A 6 19.91 -10.97 -1.71
C THR A 6 19.81 -12.02 -2.80
N ASP A 7 18.63 -12.16 -3.41
CA ASP A 7 18.34 -13.09 -4.49
C ASP A 7 18.42 -12.43 -5.88
N ASN A 8 17.74 -13.02 -6.87
CA ASN A 8 17.71 -12.52 -8.24
C ASN A 8 16.73 -11.34 -8.45
N THR A 9 16.01 -10.86 -7.43
CA THR A 9 14.96 -9.83 -7.56
C THR A 9 15.48 -8.60 -8.31
N TRP A 10 16.61 -8.02 -7.89
CA TRP A 10 17.17 -6.86 -8.58
C TRP A 10 17.47 -7.11 -10.05
N LYS A 11 18.03 -8.26 -10.37
CA LYS A 11 18.36 -8.64 -11.75
C LYS A 11 17.11 -8.75 -12.62
N ILE A 12 16.05 -9.33 -12.07
CA ILE A 12 14.75 -9.48 -12.76
C ILE A 12 14.14 -8.09 -13.01
N ILE A 13 14.08 -7.24 -11.98
CA ILE A 13 13.55 -5.87 -12.10
C ILE A 13 14.31 -5.10 -13.18
N TYR A 14 15.65 -5.09 -13.11
CA TYR A 14 16.48 -4.34 -14.04
C TYR A 14 16.27 -4.79 -15.49
N ASN A 15 16.32 -6.10 -15.74
CA ASN A 15 16.14 -6.65 -17.09
C ASN A 15 14.73 -6.38 -17.62
N THR A 16 13.70 -6.58 -16.80
CA THR A 16 12.31 -6.32 -17.19
C THR A 16 12.11 -4.86 -17.60
N ILE A 17 12.65 -3.92 -16.82
CA ILE A 17 12.54 -2.49 -17.15
C ILE A 17 13.37 -2.16 -18.39
N TYR A 18 14.61 -2.66 -18.49
CA TYR A 18 15.52 -2.35 -19.60
C TYR A 18 14.93 -2.76 -20.95
N ASP A 19 14.30 -3.91 -21.03
CA ASP A 19 13.69 -4.46 -22.24
C ASP A 19 12.28 -3.95 -22.51
N HIS A 20 11.65 -3.30 -21.54
CA HIS A 20 10.26 -2.88 -21.66
C HIS A 20 10.08 -1.68 -22.62
N PRO A 21 9.11 -1.74 -23.56
CA PRO A 21 8.91 -0.66 -24.55
C PRO A 21 8.49 0.68 -23.92
N ARG A 22 7.91 0.65 -22.70
CA ARG A 22 7.54 1.85 -21.93
C ARG A 22 8.53 2.19 -20.81
N LYS A 23 9.79 1.79 -20.90
CA LYS A 23 10.80 2.09 -19.88
C LYS A 23 10.96 3.57 -19.54
N ASN A 24 10.65 4.44 -20.48
CA ASN A 24 10.62 5.90 -20.28
C ASN A 24 9.55 6.38 -19.28
N LYS A 25 8.60 5.53 -18.90
CA LYS A 25 7.61 5.80 -17.85
C LYS A 25 8.14 5.48 -16.43
N VAL A 26 9.25 4.77 -16.34
CA VAL A 26 9.88 4.47 -15.06
C VAL A 26 10.73 5.66 -14.62
N ARG A 27 10.31 6.38 -13.59
CA ARG A 27 11.05 7.54 -13.05
C ARG A 27 12.26 7.11 -12.24
N VAL A 28 12.10 6.04 -11.45
CA VAL A 28 13.15 5.53 -10.56
C VAL A 28 13.16 4.01 -10.61
N CYS A 29 14.33 3.46 -10.78
CA CYS A 29 14.64 2.06 -10.53
C CYS A 29 15.94 2.05 -9.72
N ALA A 30 15.88 1.68 -8.46
CA ALA A 30 17.01 1.75 -7.56
C ALA A 30 17.06 0.54 -6.63
N LYS A 31 18.28 0.14 -6.26
CA LYS A 31 18.56 -0.82 -5.20
C LYS A 31 19.24 -0.09 -4.06
N ASN A 32 18.74 -0.25 -2.85
CA ASN A 32 19.40 0.29 -1.66
C ASN A 32 20.66 -0.51 -1.33
N ARG A 33 21.68 0.17 -0.80
CA ARG A 33 22.91 -0.50 -0.31
C ARG A 33 22.69 -1.20 1.03
N ASN A 34 21.81 -0.64 1.85
CA ASN A 34 21.39 -1.20 3.13
C ASN A 34 19.86 -1.14 3.19
N ARG A 35 19.27 -2.10 3.86
CA ARG A 35 17.83 -2.15 4.10
C ARG A 35 17.40 -0.95 4.96
N ILE A 36 16.42 -0.19 4.49
CA ILE A 36 15.90 0.98 5.19
C ILE A 36 14.42 0.85 5.58
N GLY A 37 13.77 -0.21 5.15
CA GLY A 37 12.37 -0.51 5.44
C GLY A 37 11.38 0.10 4.46
N VAL A 38 10.18 -0.48 4.49
CA VAL A 38 9.12 -0.18 3.50
C VAL A 38 8.66 1.27 3.63
N LEU A 39 8.39 1.75 4.84
CA LEU A 39 7.90 3.12 5.07
C LEU A 39 8.92 4.19 4.65
N ALA A 40 10.21 3.97 4.93
CA ALA A 40 11.27 4.88 4.50
C ALA A 40 11.38 4.96 2.97
N ASN A 41 11.31 3.83 2.29
CA ASN A 41 11.28 3.76 0.84
C ASN A 41 10.04 4.45 0.27
N HIS A 42 8.88 4.21 0.87
CA HIS A 42 7.62 4.84 0.48
C HIS A 42 7.70 6.36 0.60
N TYR A 43 8.13 6.86 1.76
CA TYR A 43 8.32 8.30 1.98
C TYR A 43 9.25 8.93 0.92
N LYS A 44 10.40 8.30 0.68
CA LYS A 44 11.37 8.75 -0.33
C LYS A 44 10.77 8.82 -1.73
N MET A 45 9.99 7.81 -2.14
CA MET A 45 9.35 7.78 -3.45
C MET A 45 8.22 8.79 -3.58
N ALA A 46 7.40 8.94 -2.53
CA ALA A 46 6.31 9.90 -2.51
C ALA A 46 6.80 11.35 -2.66
N GLN A 47 8.01 11.69 -2.12
CA GLN A 47 8.60 13.02 -2.31
C GLN A 47 8.96 13.33 -3.77
N MET A 48 9.04 12.32 -4.63
CA MET A 48 9.32 12.49 -6.07
C MET A 48 8.06 12.69 -6.91
N CYS A 49 6.89 12.55 -6.30
CA CYS A 49 5.60 12.76 -6.95
C CYS A 49 5.16 14.23 -6.82
N SER A 50 4.43 14.72 -7.82
CA SER A 50 3.78 16.03 -7.77
C SER A 50 2.51 15.98 -6.92
N ASP A 51 2.13 17.09 -6.31
CA ASP A 51 0.97 17.15 -5.40
C ASP A 51 -0.35 16.71 -6.04
N ASN A 52 -0.50 16.89 -7.35
CA ASN A 52 -1.69 16.48 -8.10
C ASN A 52 -1.69 15.00 -8.52
N GLU A 53 -0.60 14.28 -8.29
CA GLU A 53 -0.54 12.85 -8.63
C GLU A 53 -1.25 12.00 -7.58
N VAL A 54 -1.85 10.90 -8.03
CA VAL A 54 -2.39 9.85 -7.18
C VAL A 54 -1.32 8.78 -7.00
N ILE A 55 -0.98 8.49 -5.75
CA ILE A 55 -0.08 7.39 -5.41
C ILE A 55 -0.90 6.11 -5.32
N VAL A 56 -0.41 5.07 -5.97
CA VAL A 56 -0.97 3.71 -5.93
C VAL A 56 0.06 2.79 -5.29
N ASN A 57 -0.27 2.22 -4.14
CA ASN A 57 0.63 1.31 -3.42
C ASN A 57 0.47 -0.11 -3.96
N LEU A 58 1.54 -0.63 -4.56
CA LEU A 58 1.63 -2.01 -4.97
C LEU A 58 2.90 -2.61 -4.37
N ASP A 59 2.75 -3.64 -3.55
CA ASP A 59 3.86 -4.35 -2.95
C ASP A 59 4.56 -5.23 -4.01
N GLY A 60 5.85 -5.49 -3.80
CA GLY A 60 6.69 -6.08 -4.84
C GLY A 60 6.45 -7.56 -5.12
N ASP A 61 5.70 -8.23 -4.25
CA ASP A 61 5.31 -9.64 -4.33
C ASP A 61 3.81 -9.83 -4.62
N ASP A 62 3.08 -8.72 -4.85
CA ASP A 62 1.65 -8.70 -5.11
C ASP A 62 1.33 -8.23 -6.54
N GLU A 63 0.06 -8.35 -6.95
CA GLU A 63 -0.38 -8.03 -8.31
C GLU A 63 -1.64 -7.16 -8.33
N LEU A 64 -1.80 -6.37 -9.41
CA LEU A 64 -3.09 -5.77 -9.75
C LEU A 64 -4.03 -6.85 -10.30
N ALA A 65 -5.26 -6.90 -9.81
CA ALA A 65 -6.18 -8.01 -10.11
C ALA A 65 -6.56 -8.14 -11.61
N HIS A 66 -6.50 -7.04 -12.35
CA HIS A 66 -6.80 -7.04 -13.79
C HIS A 66 -6.24 -5.78 -14.48
N LYS A 67 -6.18 -5.82 -15.81
CA LYS A 67 -5.60 -4.74 -16.64
C LYS A 67 -6.31 -3.39 -16.53
N ASP A 68 -7.55 -3.35 -16.06
CA ASP A 68 -8.37 -2.13 -16.02
C ASP A 68 -8.36 -1.44 -14.64
N VAL A 69 -7.58 -1.93 -13.68
CA VAL A 69 -7.48 -1.37 -12.31
C VAL A 69 -7.20 0.14 -12.35
N LEU A 70 -6.23 0.59 -13.14
CA LEU A 70 -5.89 2.01 -13.21
C LEU A 70 -7.00 2.85 -13.85
N ASN A 71 -7.79 2.29 -14.76
CA ASN A 71 -8.96 2.97 -15.33
C ASN A 71 -10.07 3.14 -14.28
N VAL A 72 -10.30 2.11 -13.45
CA VAL A 72 -11.25 2.20 -12.33
C VAL A 72 -10.84 3.33 -11.38
N LEU A 73 -9.57 3.38 -10.98
CA LEU A 73 -9.06 4.41 -10.09
C LEU A 73 -9.16 5.80 -10.73
N SER A 74 -8.76 5.97 -11.99
CA SER A 74 -8.85 7.24 -12.71
C SER A 74 -10.29 7.76 -12.70
N ASN A 75 -11.27 6.92 -13.04
CA ASN A 75 -12.67 7.29 -13.02
C ASN A 75 -13.14 7.78 -11.63
N VAL A 76 -12.69 7.14 -10.56
CA VAL A 76 -13.04 7.56 -9.19
C VAL A 76 -12.50 8.95 -8.88
N TYR A 77 -11.23 9.21 -9.20
CA TYR A 77 -10.59 10.49 -8.89
C TYR A 77 -11.01 11.62 -9.84
N ASP A 78 -11.39 11.30 -11.07
CA ASP A 78 -11.80 12.29 -12.08
C ASP A 78 -13.27 12.75 -11.89
N THR A 79 -14.13 11.87 -11.33
CA THR A 79 -15.58 12.12 -11.24
C THR A 79 -16.06 12.54 -9.85
N SER A 80 -15.20 12.48 -8.85
CA SER A 80 -15.56 12.75 -7.45
C SER A 80 -14.44 13.49 -6.72
N ASP A 81 -14.78 14.28 -5.69
CA ASP A 81 -13.77 14.90 -4.83
C ASP A 81 -13.25 13.90 -3.78
N ILE A 82 -12.68 12.82 -4.28
CA ILE A 82 -12.05 11.78 -3.44
C ILE A 82 -10.55 12.08 -3.29
N TRP A 83 -10.06 11.95 -2.06
CA TRP A 83 -8.67 12.19 -1.68
C TRP A 83 -7.89 10.90 -1.49
N MET A 84 -8.59 9.85 -1.05
CA MET A 84 -8.01 8.52 -0.89
C MET A 84 -9.02 7.42 -1.18
N THR A 85 -8.51 6.26 -1.58
CA THR A 85 -9.29 5.04 -1.69
C THR A 85 -8.61 3.88 -0.99
N TYR A 86 -9.41 2.91 -0.58
CA TYR A 86 -8.98 1.61 -0.08
C TYR A 86 -10.02 0.56 -0.49
N GLY A 87 -9.68 -0.70 -0.37
CA GLY A 87 -10.56 -1.76 -0.83
C GLY A 87 -10.37 -3.06 -0.08
N SER A 88 -10.79 -4.14 -0.71
CA SER A 88 -10.51 -5.51 -0.33
C SER A 88 -9.56 -6.13 -1.35
N PHE A 89 -8.82 -7.15 -0.93
CA PHE A 89 -7.99 -7.95 -1.81
C PHE A 89 -8.57 -9.37 -1.96
N ALA A 90 -8.19 -10.06 -3.01
CA ALA A 90 -8.31 -11.50 -3.07
C ALA A 90 -6.92 -12.12 -2.90
N TYR A 91 -6.88 -13.36 -2.42
CA TYR A 91 -5.62 -14.10 -2.44
C TYR A 91 -5.27 -14.49 -3.87
N ASP A 92 -4.01 -14.37 -4.22
CA ASP A 92 -3.50 -14.90 -5.47
C ASP A 92 -3.80 -16.42 -5.55
N TYR A 93 -4.13 -16.89 -6.75
CA TYR A 93 -4.56 -18.27 -6.99
C TYR A 93 -3.52 -19.32 -6.54
N GLU A 94 -2.24 -18.99 -6.65
CA GLU A 94 -1.14 -19.87 -6.25
C GLU A 94 -0.86 -19.79 -4.74
N SER A 95 -1.13 -18.67 -4.12
CA SER A 95 -0.79 -18.37 -2.73
C SER A 95 -1.80 -18.89 -1.70
N ARG A 96 -2.87 -19.48 -2.11
CA ARG A 96 -3.96 -20.09 -1.32
C ARG A 96 -4.02 -19.64 0.14
N ASN A 97 -5.13 -19.07 0.55
CA ASN A 97 -5.38 -18.85 1.96
C ASN A 97 -5.06 -20.13 2.76
N PRO A 98 -4.14 -20.10 3.74
CA PRO A 98 -3.83 -21.28 4.56
C PRO A 98 -5.02 -21.76 5.39
N ASP A 99 -6.02 -20.91 5.61
CA ASP A 99 -7.28 -21.31 6.25
C ASP A 99 -8.36 -21.54 5.17
N PRO A 100 -8.75 -22.81 4.91
CA PRO A 100 -9.76 -23.13 3.91
C PRO A 100 -11.17 -22.62 4.26
N ASN A 101 -11.38 -22.15 5.49
CA ASN A 101 -12.66 -21.60 5.98
C ASN A 101 -12.66 -20.06 6.00
N ALA A 102 -11.51 -19.42 5.75
CA ALA A 102 -11.47 -17.96 5.69
C ALA A 102 -12.11 -17.45 4.39
N ASP A 103 -12.71 -16.27 4.48
CA ASP A 103 -13.16 -15.56 3.28
C ASP A 103 -11.95 -15.40 2.34
N PRO A 104 -12.05 -15.81 1.07
CA PRO A 104 -10.98 -15.62 0.08
C PRO A 104 -10.66 -14.15 -0.19
N ARG A 105 -11.42 -13.25 0.40
CA ARG A 105 -11.20 -11.80 0.37
C ARG A 105 -10.66 -11.32 1.71
N GLY A 106 -9.69 -10.43 1.69
CA GLY A 106 -9.28 -9.72 2.90
C GLY A 106 -10.45 -8.96 3.53
N ILE A 107 -10.58 -9.04 4.85
CA ILE A 107 -11.65 -8.35 5.57
C ILE A 107 -11.43 -6.85 5.45
N SER A 108 -12.31 -6.20 4.70
CA SER A 108 -12.35 -4.75 4.55
C SER A 108 -13.79 -4.32 4.24
N GLY A 109 -14.08 -3.08 4.52
CA GLY A 109 -15.40 -2.52 4.28
C GLY A 109 -15.38 -1.00 4.41
N PRO A 110 -16.51 -0.32 4.10
CA PRO A 110 -16.60 1.10 4.35
C PRO A 110 -16.40 1.38 5.82
N PHE A 111 -15.65 2.44 6.14
CA PHE A 111 -15.46 2.84 7.53
C PHE A 111 -16.81 3.30 8.12
N PRO A 112 -17.23 2.77 9.27
CA PRO A 112 -18.49 3.16 9.89
C PRO A 112 -18.46 4.64 10.33
N ALA A 113 -19.44 5.43 9.93
CA ALA A 113 -19.51 6.87 10.22
C ALA A 113 -19.63 7.20 11.72
N ASP A 114 -20.03 6.22 12.55
CA ASP A 114 -20.20 6.37 13.99
C ASP A 114 -18.96 5.91 14.81
N LYS A 115 -17.89 5.53 14.16
CA LYS A 115 -16.67 5.03 14.80
C LYS A 115 -15.51 6.01 14.63
N HIS A 116 -14.61 5.97 15.61
CA HIS A 116 -13.35 6.68 15.54
C HIS A 116 -12.30 5.77 14.89
N GLU A 117 -11.56 6.30 13.93
CA GLU A 117 -10.65 5.56 13.05
C GLU A 117 -9.62 4.72 13.85
N ARG A 118 -9.02 5.31 14.87
CA ARG A 118 -7.97 4.63 15.67
C ARG A 118 -8.50 3.67 16.72
N THR A 119 -9.80 3.74 17.05
CA THR A 119 -10.42 2.86 18.07
C THR A 119 -11.23 1.73 17.45
N TYR A 120 -11.41 1.77 16.14
CA TYR A 120 -12.00 0.70 15.36
C TYR A 120 -10.91 -0.19 14.79
N PHE A 121 -11.23 -1.43 14.41
CA PHE A 121 -10.23 -2.26 13.75
C PHE A 121 -9.90 -1.69 12.35
N PHE A 122 -8.66 -1.91 11.92
CA PHE A 122 -8.15 -1.38 10.67
C PHE A 122 -8.90 -1.97 9.46
N VAL A 123 -9.51 -1.10 8.66
CA VAL A 123 -10.31 -1.47 7.48
C VAL A 123 -9.67 -1.05 6.15
N CYS A 124 -8.64 -0.21 6.18
CA CYS A 124 -8.02 0.34 4.98
C CYS A 124 -7.09 -0.66 4.30
N SER A 125 -7.67 -1.75 3.76
CA SER A 125 -6.90 -2.77 3.06
C SER A 125 -6.61 -2.40 1.59
N HIS A 126 -6.00 -3.29 0.85
CA HIS A 126 -5.56 -3.07 -0.53
C HIS A 126 -6.75 -2.98 -1.53
N LEU A 127 -6.70 -2.28 -2.64
CA LEU A 127 -5.59 -1.45 -3.08
C LEU A 127 -5.68 -0.07 -2.41
N ARG A 128 -4.59 0.39 -1.80
CA ARG A 128 -4.53 1.70 -1.15
C ARG A 128 -4.04 2.74 -2.13
N THR A 129 -4.83 3.82 -2.31
CA THR A 129 -4.42 4.94 -3.16
C THR A 129 -4.77 6.27 -2.51
N TYR A 130 -4.03 7.31 -2.80
CA TYR A 130 -4.28 8.64 -2.25
C TYR A 130 -3.57 9.74 -3.05
N LYS A 131 -4.12 10.94 -2.99
CA LYS A 131 -3.49 12.14 -3.57
C LYS A 131 -2.20 12.46 -2.83
N LYS A 132 -1.13 12.76 -3.56
CA LYS A 132 0.18 13.07 -2.97
C LYS A 132 0.12 14.22 -1.97
N TRP A 133 -0.67 15.26 -2.24
CA TRP A 133 -0.79 16.38 -1.31
C TRP A 133 -1.37 15.98 0.06
N LEU A 134 -2.28 14.99 0.10
CA LEU A 134 -2.84 14.48 1.35
C LEU A 134 -1.74 13.80 2.19
N PHE A 135 -0.95 12.93 1.57
CA PHE A 135 0.22 12.32 2.20
C PHE A 135 1.18 13.39 2.75
N SER A 136 1.39 14.49 2.03
CA SER A 136 2.28 15.58 2.45
C SER A 136 1.81 16.33 3.70
N LYS A 137 0.59 16.09 4.17
CA LYS A 137 0.08 16.65 5.44
C LYS A 137 0.49 15.81 6.66
N ILE A 138 0.92 14.58 6.44
CA ILE A 138 1.48 13.76 7.53
C ILE A 138 2.84 14.34 7.90
N ARG A 139 3.03 14.63 9.18
CA ARG A 139 4.32 15.13 9.66
C ARG A 139 5.33 13.99 9.65
N LEU A 140 6.59 14.32 9.35
CA LEU A 140 7.66 13.32 9.30
C LEU A 140 7.86 12.61 10.65
N GLU A 141 7.65 13.35 11.74
CA GLU A 141 7.75 12.81 13.11
C GLU A 141 6.73 11.72 13.38
N ASP A 142 5.52 11.84 12.79
CA ASP A 142 4.43 10.87 12.97
C ASP A 142 4.68 9.55 12.19
N LEU A 143 5.66 9.55 11.29
CA LEU A 143 6.12 8.35 10.57
C LEU A 143 7.34 7.69 11.24
N LYS A 144 7.75 8.19 12.41
CA LYS A 144 9.00 7.78 13.08
C LYS A 144 8.76 7.47 14.54
N ARG A 145 9.58 6.56 15.05
CA ARG A 145 9.76 6.29 16.49
C ARG A 145 11.25 6.33 16.81
N ASP A 146 11.63 7.04 17.84
CA ASP A 146 13.02 7.20 18.28
C ASP A 146 13.99 7.72 17.18
N GLY A 147 13.46 8.46 16.21
CA GLY A 147 14.20 9.02 15.08
C GLY A 147 14.21 8.17 13.82
N ASP A 148 13.86 6.90 13.90
CA ASP A 148 13.80 5.98 12.77
C ASP A 148 12.35 5.77 12.26
N PHE A 149 12.20 5.51 10.97
CA PHE A 149 10.88 5.14 10.42
C PHE A 149 10.37 3.85 11.04
N TYR A 150 9.04 3.76 11.25
CA TYR A 150 8.42 2.51 11.66
C TYR A 150 8.81 1.39 10.70
N GLN A 151 9.28 0.28 11.26
CA GLN A 151 9.70 -0.90 10.48
C GLN A 151 8.55 -1.85 10.20
N LEU A 152 7.45 -1.73 10.95
CA LEU A 152 6.24 -2.53 10.85
C LEU A 152 5.01 -1.61 10.78
N ALA A 153 3.88 -2.17 10.37
CA ALA A 153 2.59 -1.47 10.32
C ALA A 153 2.62 -0.15 9.52
N MET A 154 3.35 -0.12 8.40
CA MET A 154 3.40 1.03 7.49
C MET A 154 2.00 1.50 7.10
N ASP A 155 1.10 0.57 6.87
CA ASP A 155 -0.28 0.82 6.49
C ASP A 155 -1.05 1.62 7.56
N HIS A 156 -0.89 1.30 8.85
CA HIS A 156 -1.48 2.07 9.94
C HIS A 156 -0.89 3.49 9.98
N ALA A 157 0.43 3.60 9.92
CA ALA A 157 1.12 4.88 9.98
C ALA A 157 0.71 5.84 8.84
N LEU A 158 0.38 5.30 7.68
CA LEU A 158 -0.06 6.08 6.51
C LEU A 158 -1.57 6.32 6.49
N MET A 159 -2.36 5.25 6.66
CA MET A 159 -3.78 5.33 6.36
C MET A 159 -4.59 5.99 7.47
N PHE A 160 -4.26 5.80 8.75
CA PHE A 160 -4.99 6.45 9.84
C PHE A 160 -4.98 7.98 9.73
N PRO A 161 -3.84 8.67 9.64
CA PRO A 161 -3.88 10.13 9.52
C PRO A 161 -4.58 10.58 8.22
N MET A 162 -4.45 9.83 7.13
CA MET A 162 -5.10 10.21 5.88
C MET A 162 -6.62 10.02 5.93
N ILE A 163 -7.14 8.95 6.54
CA ILE A 163 -8.59 8.76 6.68
C ILE A 163 -9.20 9.78 7.64
N GLU A 164 -8.51 10.12 8.73
CA GLU A 164 -8.92 11.18 9.67
C GLU A 164 -9.04 12.55 8.97
N MET A 165 -8.05 12.89 8.13
CA MET A 165 -8.08 14.15 7.38
C MET A 165 -9.12 14.15 6.26
N SER A 166 -9.37 13.02 5.63
CA SER A 166 -10.32 12.89 4.52
C SER A 166 -11.76 12.89 5.01
N GLY A 167 -12.02 12.30 6.16
CA GLY A 167 -13.39 12.07 6.62
C GLY A 167 -14.19 11.18 5.65
N PRO A 168 -15.48 10.98 5.93
CA PRO A 168 -16.31 10.09 5.12
C PRO A 168 -16.60 10.62 3.71
N ASP A 169 -16.49 11.92 3.49
CA ASP A 169 -16.84 12.55 2.22
C ASP A 169 -15.72 12.40 1.16
N HIS A 170 -14.47 12.25 1.59
CA HIS A 170 -13.30 12.23 0.70
C HIS A 170 -12.52 10.92 0.74
N ALA A 171 -12.89 9.97 1.61
CA ALA A 171 -12.36 8.61 1.64
C ALA A 171 -13.37 7.64 1.03
N LYS A 172 -12.94 6.81 0.08
CA LYS A 172 -13.84 5.89 -0.61
C LYS A 172 -13.39 4.45 -0.51
N TYR A 173 -14.27 3.60 0.01
CA TYR A 173 -14.12 2.15 -0.11
C TYR A 173 -14.51 1.69 -1.52
N ILE A 174 -13.64 0.92 -2.18
CA ILE A 174 -13.91 0.31 -3.49
C ILE A 174 -14.26 -1.16 -3.28
N HIS A 175 -15.47 -1.53 -3.70
CA HIS A 175 -15.99 -2.90 -3.56
C HIS A 175 -15.33 -3.89 -4.52
N ASP A 176 -14.91 -3.41 -5.69
CA ASP A 176 -14.26 -4.25 -6.69
C ASP A 176 -12.90 -4.73 -6.17
N ILE A 177 -12.57 -5.97 -6.44
CA ILE A 177 -11.25 -6.50 -6.12
C ILE A 177 -10.24 -5.97 -7.15
N LEU A 178 -9.37 -5.09 -6.68
CA LEU A 178 -8.34 -4.46 -7.50
C LEU A 178 -6.93 -5.00 -7.22
N TYR A 179 -6.79 -5.90 -6.25
CA TYR A 179 -5.50 -6.36 -5.72
C TYR A 179 -5.51 -7.86 -5.46
N LEU A 180 -4.43 -8.53 -5.86
CA LEU A 180 -4.16 -9.93 -5.54
C LEU A 180 -3.00 -10.01 -4.55
N TYR A 181 -3.27 -10.56 -3.39
CA TYR A 181 -2.33 -10.64 -2.28
C TYR A 181 -1.62 -11.99 -2.25
N ASN A 182 -0.29 -11.97 -2.22
CA ASN A 182 0.55 -13.15 -2.06
C ASN A 182 0.74 -13.50 -0.59
N ALA A 183 -0.06 -14.43 -0.08
CA ALA A 183 -0.01 -14.86 1.33
C ALA A 183 1.11 -15.86 1.67
N VAL A 184 1.78 -16.44 0.67
CA VAL A 184 2.79 -17.49 0.92
C VAL A 184 4.23 -16.95 1.03
N ASN A 185 4.42 -15.65 0.85
CA ASN A 185 5.73 -15.05 1.05
C ASN A 185 6.14 -15.14 2.53
N VAL A 186 7.23 -15.87 2.80
CA VAL A 186 7.77 -16.06 4.16
C VAL A 186 8.29 -14.77 4.81
N LEU A 187 8.47 -13.71 4.03
CA LEU A 187 8.93 -12.39 4.49
C LEU A 187 7.76 -11.45 4.85
N ASN A 188 6.51 -11.91 4.73
CA ASN A 188 5.36 -11.11 5.14
C ASN A 188 5.43 -10.76 6.62
N GLU A 189 5.07 -9.52 6.97
CA GLU A 189 5.07 -9.03 8.36
C GLU A 189 4.27 -9.94 9.29
N HIS A 190 3.12 -10.45 8.85
CA HIS A 190 2.29 -11.39 9.61
C HIS A 190 2.98 -12.72 9.92
N THR A 191 3.99 -13.11 9.13
CA THR A 191 4.76 -14.33 9.35
C THR A 191 5.95 -14.09 10.28
N LEU A 192 6.55 -12.89 10.21
CA LEU A 192 7.80 -12.56 10.93
C LEU A 192 7.55 -12.04 12.35
N VAL A 193 6.38 -11.48 12.61
CA VAL A 193 6.08 -10.80 13.88
C VAL A 193 4.73 -11.26 14.40
N GLY A 194 4.70 -11.80 15.61
CA GLY A 194 3.45 -12.11 16.29
C GLY A 194 2.54 -10.88 16.38
N ARG A 195 1.23 -11.08 16.32
CA ARG A 195 0.18 -10.03 16.28
C ARG A 195 0.29 -8.95 17.37
N GLU A 196 1.04 -9.19 18.44
CA GLU A 196 1.19 -8.28 19.57
C GLU A 196 2.00 -7.01 19.24
N MET A 197 2.96 -7.05 18.30
CA MET A 197 3.78 -5.88 17.96
C MET A 197 3.13 -4.91 16.95
N VAL A 198 2.08 -5.32 16.26
CA VAL A 198 1.38 -4.48 15.26
C VAL A 198 0.45 -3.46 15.93
N MET A 199 0.10 -3.66 17.19
CA MET A 199 -0.87 -2.82 17.94
C MET A 199 -0.24 -1.61 18.63
N GLU A 200 1.06 -1.37 18.49
CA GLU A 200 1.76 -0.25 19.14
C GLU A 200 1.95 0.99 18.26
N VAL A 201 1.38 1.01 17.06
CA VAL A 201 1.45 2.17 16.12
C VAL A 201 0.27 3.11 16.28
#